data_c7f1b4d3739684419e5c64df5591c2b7
#
_entry.id   c7f1b4d3739684419e5c64df5591c2b7
#
_cell.length_a   1.000
_cell.length_b   1.000
_cell.length_c   1.000
_cell.angle_alpha   90.00
_cell.angle_beta   90.00
_cell.angle_gamma   90.00
#
_symmetry.space_group_name_H-M   'P 1'
#
loop_
_entity.id
_entity.type
_entity.pdbx_description
1 polymer ?
#
loop_
_entity_poly.entity_id
_entity_poly.type
_entity_poly.pdbx_seq_one_letter_code
_entity_poly.pdbx_strand_id
1 'polypeptide(L)'
;MKIKNEAMLITYPDSLGNNLQDLEQVLDTHLKGVVGGVHILPFFPSSGDRGFSPMDYTKVDERFGGWEDIKRISEKYYMMYEFMLNHISAQSPYYLDFLEKKEASPYKDYFIRYNDYWPENRPTEADIDLIYKRKPKAPFVDAHFKDGTSEKVWCTFSEEQIDLNVKTEATRQFIKDTLSFLADKGASIIRLDAFAYAIKE
;
A
#
# COMPACT_ATOMS: atom_id res chain seq x y z
N MET A 1 -12.12 14.78 -11.96
CA MET A 1 -13.52 15.29 -11.87
C MET A 1 -13.71 16.09 -10.58
N LYS A 2 -14.60 17.10 -10.54
CA LYS A 2 -14.87 17.86 -9.31
C LYS A 2 -15.74 17.02 -8.36
N ILE A 3 -15.32 16.92 -7.08
CA ILE A 3 -16.08 16.23 -6.03
C ILE A 3 -17.41 16.95 -5.82
N LYS A 4 -18.50 16.20 -5.72
CA LYS A 4 -19.85 16.67 -5.43
C LYS A 4 -20.35 16.06 -4.13
N ASN A 5 -21.33 16.69 -3.50
CA ASN A 5 -21.99 16.15 -2.31
C ASN A 5 -23.03 15.07 -2.72
N GLU A 6 -22.51 13.91 -3.13
CA GLU A 6 -23.28 12.76 -3.59
C GLU A 6 -22.76 11.50 -2.89
N ALA A 7 -23.58 10.45 -2.83
CA ALA A 7 -23.15 9.16 -2.24
C ALA A 7 -21.96 8.56 -3.01
N MET A 8 -21.10 7.89 -2.29
CA MET A 8 -19.96 7.15 -2.86
C MET A 8 -20.16 5.65 -2.62
N LEU A 9 -20.02 4.85 -3.68
CA LEU A 9 -19.94 3.41 -3.58
C LEU A 9 -18.53 3.01 -3.14
N ILE A 10 -18.42 2.12 -2.14
CA ILE A 10 -17.16 1.46 -1.77
C ILE A 10 -17.25 0.02 -2.23
N THR A 11 -16.30 -0.42 -3.06
CA THR A 11 -16.32 -1.77 -3.62
C THR A 11 -14.91 -2.24 -3.97
N TYR A 12 -14.69 -3.55 -3.95
CA TYR A 12 -13.53 -4.12 -4.63
C TYR A 12 -13.79 -4.17 -6.15
N PRO A 13 -12.74 -4.23 -6.98
CA PRO A 13 -12.87 -4.29 -8.43
C PRO A 13 -13.65 -5.53 -8.94
N ASP A 14 -13.70 -6.59 -8.12
CA ASP A 14 -14.32 -7.88 -8.41
C ASP A 14 -15.57 -8.21 -7.56
N SER A 15 -16.14 -7.23 -6.82
CA SER A 15 -17.30 -7.51 -5.95
C SER A 15 -18.65 -7.38 -6.63
N LEU A 16 -18.74 -6.61 -7.70
CA LEU A 16 -19.95 -6.41 -8.51
C LEU A 16 -19.74 -6.98 -9.94
N GLY A 17 -19.11 -8.11 -10.03
CA GLY A 17 -18.69 -8.81 -11.24
C GLY A 17 -17.33 -9.44 -11.01
N ASN A 18 -16.55 -9.65 -12.07
CA ASN A 18 -15.25 -10.30 -11.96
C ASN A 18 -14.06 -9.33 -12.10
N ASN A 19 -14.32 -8.13 -12.62
CA ASN A 19 -13.28 -7.17 -12.98
C ASN A 19 -13.85 -5.74 -13.11
N LEU A 20 -13.00 -4.80 -13.50
CA LEU A 20 -13.36 -3.39 -13.66
C LEU A 20 -14.36 -3.13 -14.79
N GLN A 21 -14.39 -3.97 -15.83
CA GLN A 21 -15.34 -3.83 -16.93
C GLN A 21 -16.75 -4.21 -16.47
N ASP A 22 -16.87 -5.31 -15.73
CA ASP A 22 -18.14 -5.70 -15.12
C ASP A 22 -18.63 -4.65 -14.12
N LEU A 23 -17.71 -4.11 -13.29
CA LEU A 23 -18.01 -3.03 -12.37
C LEU A 23 -18.54 -1.80 -13.13
N GLU A 24 -17.87 -1.38 -14.21
CA GLU A 24 -18.32 -0.25 -15.06
C GLU A 24 -19.74 -0.50 -15.59
N GLN A 25 -20.02 -1.70 -16.07
CA GLN A 25 -21.35 -2.06 -16.57
C GLN A 25 -22.42 -1.97 -15.48
N VAL A 26 -22.15 -2.44 -14.26
CA VAL A 26 -23.08 -2.34 -13.13
C VAL A 26 -23.33 -0.87 -12.75
N LEU A 27 -22.27 -0.06 -12.70
CA LEU A 27 -22.37 1.37 -12.44
C LEU A 27 -23.27 2.08 -13.46
N ASP A 28 -23.08 1.80 -14.74
CA ASP A 28 -23.82 2.43 -15.84
C ASP A 28 -25.30 1.97 -15.90
N THR A 29 -25.56 0.71 -15.55
CA THR A 29 -26.89 0.11 -15.69
C THR A 29 -27.76 0.31 -14.46
N HIS A 30 -27.18 0.17 -13.26
CA HIS A 30 -27.96 0.09 -12.02
C HIS A 30 -27.73 1.26 -11.07
N LEU A 31 -26.59 1.95 -11.15
CA LEU A 31 -26.19 2.98 -10.18
C LEU A 31 -26.01 4.36 -10.79
N LYS A 32 -26.27 4.51 -12.09
CA LYS A 32 -26.21 5.81 -12.78
C LYS A 32 -27.19 6.81 -12.16
N GLY A 33 -26.65 7.94 -11.70
CA GLY A 33 -27.42 8.99 -11.02
C GLY A 33 -27.79 8.67 -9.56
N VAL A 34 -27.40 7.49 -9.04
CA VAL A 34 -27.56 7.10 -7.63
C VAL A 34 -26.31 7.43 -6.82
N VAL A 35 -25.13 7.19 -7.41
CA VAL A 35 -23.83 7.51 -6.80
C VAL A 35 -23.07 8.49 -7.68
N GLY A 36 -22.33 9.41 -7.06
CA GLY A 36 -21.48 10.37 -7.77
C GLY A 36 -20.01 9.97 -7.77
N GLY A 37 -19.60 9.10 -6.87
CA GLY A 37 -18.23 8.63 -6.73
C GLY A 37 -18.10 7.15 -6.49
N VAL A 38 -16.89 6.64 -6.73
CA VAL A 38 -16.54 5.25 -6.50
C VAL A 38 -15.20 5.18 -5.75
N HIS A 39 -15.22 4.59 -4.57
CA HIS A 39 -14.04 4.17 -3.86
C HIS A 39 -13.72 2.73 -4.26
N ILE A 40 -12.75 2.57 -5.13
CA ILE A 40 -12.25 1.25 -5.49
C ILE A 40 -11.17 0.86 -4.47
N LEU A 41 -11.45 -0.18 -3.69
CA LEU A 41 -10.52 -0.81 -2.78
C LEU A 41 -9.34 -1.39 -3.56
N PRO A 42 -8.19 -1.72 -2.94
CA PRO A 42 -6.94 -1.88 -3.67
C PRO A 42 -7.05 -2.76 -4.91
N PHE A 43 -6.65 -2.21 -6.03
CA PHE A 43 -6.70 -2.85 -7.35
C PHE A 43 -5.31 -3.04 -7.97
N PHE A 44 -4.27 -2.74 -7.21
CA PHE A 44 -2.87 -2.92 -7.61
C PHE A 44 -2.43 -4.38 -7.48
N PRO A 45 -1.35 -4.83 -8.18
CA PRO A 45 -0.72 -6.11 -7.89
C PRO A 45 -0.37 -6.21 -6.41
N SER A 46 -0.78 -7.30 -5.78
CA SER A 46 -0.64 -7.51 -4.34
C SER A 46 -0.31 -8.96 -4.03
N SER A 47 0.51 -9.17 -3.00
CA SER A 47 0.85 -10.51 -2.49
C SER A 47 -0.15 -11.06 -1.47
N GLY A 48 -1.10 -10.24 -1.00
CA GLY A 48 -2.05 -10.69 0.01
C GLY A 48 -2.97 -9.61 0.55
N ASP A 49 -3.67 -9.97 1.63
CA ASP A 49 -4.57 -9.10 2.39
C ASP A 49 -5.59 -8.36 1.51
N ARG A 50 -6.15 -9.07 0.52
CA ARG A 50 -7.19 -8.54 -0.39
C ARG A 50 -6.76 -7.24 -1.09
N GLY A 51 -5.47 -7.10 -1.43
CA GLY A 51 -4.88 -5.93 -2.09
C GLY A 51 -4.11 -5.00 -1.15
N PHE A 52 -4.25 -5.15 0.17
CA PHE A 52 -3.55 -4.29 1.14
C PHE A 52 -2.08 -4.67 1.40
N SER A 53 -1.52 -5.60 0.60
CA SER A 53 -0.07 -5.84 0.50
C SER A 53 0.42 -5.47 -0.90
N PRO A 54 0.45 -4.18 -1.28
CA PRO A 54 0.74 -3.76 -2.65
C PRO A 54 2.19 -4.05 -3.03
N MET A 55 2.37 -4.55 -4.25
CA MET A 55 3.69 -4.78 -4.82
C MET A 55 4.14 -3.61 -5.71
N ASP A 56 3.21 -3.03 -6.46
CA ASP A 56 3.50 -1.99 -7.45
C ASP A 56 2.26 -1.09 -7.68
N TYR A 57 2.37 0.18 -7.32
CA TYR A 57 1.30 1.16 -7.51
C TYR A 57 1.18 1.67 -8.95
N THR A 58 2.14 1.37 -9.80
CA THR A 58 2.13 1.85 -11.19
C THR A 58 1.28 0.98 -12.12
N LYS A 59 0.81 -0.17 -11.64
CA LYS A 59 0.04 -1.14 -12.41
C LYS A 59 -1.31 -1.42 -11.77
N VAL A 60 -2.28 -1.79 -12.60
CA VAL A 60 -3.50 -2.46 -12.19
C VAL A 60 -3.22 -3.97 -12.21
N ASP A 61 -3.74 -4.72 -11.25
CA ASP A 61 -3.64 -6.19 -11.24
C ASP A 61 -4.36 -6.74 -12.49
N GLU A 62 -3.66 -7.56 -13.26
CA GLU A 62 -4.14 -8.10 -14.54
C GLU A 62 -5.49 -8.82 -14.44
N ARG A 63 -5.80 -9.38 -13.27
CA ARG A 63 -7.08 -10.03 -12.99
C ARG A 63 -8.25 -9.05 -13.05
N PHE A 64 -8.01 -7.78 -12.78
CA PHE A 64 -9.06 -6.76 -12.73
C PHE A 64 -9.16 -5.92 -14.00
N GLY A 65 -8.13 -5.89 -14.83
CA GLY A 65 -8.07 -5.09 -16.06
C GLY A 65 -6.86 -4.17 -16.13
N GLY A 66 -7.05 -2.94 -16.57
CA GLY A 66 -5.98 -1.99 -16.77
C GLY A 66 -6.34 -0.53 -16.44
N TRP A 67 -5.35 0.36 -16.58
CA TRP A 67 -5.56 1.79 -16.36
C TRP A 67 -6.61 2.42 -17.30
N GLU A 68 -6.83 1.83 -18.47
CA GLU A 68 -7.87 2.31 -19.40
C GLU A 68 -9.29 2.03 -18.86
N ASP A 69 -9.48 0.92 -18.12
CA ASP A 69 -10.75 0.63 -17.45
C ASP A 69 -11.00 1.63 -16.32
N ILE A 70 -9.99 1.88 -15.49
CA ILE A 70 -10.03 2.91 -14.44
C ILE A 70 -10.34 4.30 -15.02
N LYS A 71 -9.70 4.64 -16.13
CA LYS A 71 -9.91 5.92 -16.82
C LYS A 71 -11.37 6.09 -17.25
N ARG A 72 -11.97 5.09 -17.91
CA ARG A 72 -13.38 5.15 -18.33
C ARG A 72 -14.33 5.38 -17.15
N ILE A 73 -14.09 4.72 -16.01
CA ILE A 73 -14.89 4.94 -14.80
C ILE A 73 -14.66 6.37 -14.27
N SER A 74 -13.43 6.86 -14.26
CA SER A 74 -13.07 8.19 -13.76
C SER A 74 -13.63 9.35 -14.60
N GLU A 75 -14.01 9.10 -15.84
CA GLU A 75 -14.68 10.09 -16.70
C GLU A 75 -16.15 10.35 -16.28
N LYS A 76 -16.75 9.40 -15.55
CA LYS A 76 -18.16 9.40 -15.15
C LYS A 76 -18.36 9.67 -13.65
N TYR A 77 -17.43 9.18 -12.83
CA TYR A 77 -17.47 9.22 -11.36
C TYR A 77 -16.23 9.85 -10.78
N TYR A 78 -16.34 10.59 -9.66
CA TYR A 78 -15.14 10.97 -8.93
C TYR A 78 -14.59 9.75 -8.18
N MET A 79 -13.27 9.55 -8.27
CA MET A 79 -12.61 8.32 -7.84
C MET A 79 -11.88 8.52 -6.53
N MET A 80 -11.98 7.53 -5.63
CA MET A 80 -11.11 7.39 -4.47
C MET A 80 -10.27 6.12 -4.63
N TYR A 81 -8.94 6.27 -4.47
CA TYR A 81 -8.00 5.16 -4.47
C TYR A 81 -7.37 4.99 -3.11
N GLU A 82 -6.86 3.78 -2.85
CA GLU A 82 -6.11 3.46 -1.64
C GLU A 82 -4.62 3.75 -1.83
N PHE A 83 -3.97 4.21 -0.77
CA PHE A 83 -2.53 4.21 -0.63
C PHE A 83 -2.16 3.74 0.78
N MET A 84 -1.42 2.62 0.86
CA MET A 84 -0.93 2.06 2.12
C MET A 84 0.33 2.81 2.56
N LEU A 85 0.12 3.84 3.40
CA LEU A 85 1.21 4.72 3.83
C LEU A 85 2.22 4.01 4.73
N ASN A 86 1.76 3.05 5.53
CA ASN A 86 2.58 2.39 6.53
C ASN A 86 3.52 1.32 5.95
N HIS A 87 3.11 0.62 4.88
CA HIS A 87 3.80 -0.59 4.45
C HIS A 87 3.69 -0.87 2.96
N ILE A 88 4.54 -1.76 2.48
CA ILE A 88 4.51 -2.31 1.13
C ILE A 88 4.73 -3.84 1.20
N SER A 89 4.37 -4.55 0.15
CA SER A 89 4.55 -6.01 0.09
C SER A 89 6.00 -6.44 0.27
N ALA A 90 6.21 -7.55 1.01
CA ALA A 90 7.48 -8.27 1.06
C ALA A 90 7.92 -8.81 -0.32
N GLN A 91 7.01 -8.87 -1.30
CA GLN A 91 7.28 -9.26 -2.70
C GLN A 91 7.41 -8.04 -3.63
N SER A 92 7.42 -6.82 -3.08
CA SER A 92 7.65 -5.63 -3.90
C SER A 92 9.05 -5.62 -4.51
N PRO A 93 9.23 -5.06 -5.71
CA PRO A 93 10.56 -4.92 -6.32
C PRO A 93 11.57 -4.20 -5.43
N TYR A 94 11.10 -3.26 -4.62
CA TYR A 94 11.92 -2.47 -3.70
C TYR A 94 12.49 -3.33 -2.57
N TYR A 95 11.66 -4.16 -1.94
CA TYR A 95 12.10 -5.03 -0.86
C TYR A 95 12.96 -6.18 -1.37
N LEU A 96 12.62 -6.76 -2.53
CA LEU A 96 13.42 -7.81 -3.16
C LEU A 96 14.81 -7.31 -3.55
N ASP A 97 14.93 -6.10 -4.10
CA ASP A 97 16.23 -5.48 -4.39
C ASP A 97 17.04 -5.25 -3.10
N PHE A 98 16.37 -4.81 -2.01
CA PHE A 98 17.01 -4.66 -0.71
C PHE A 98 17.52 -6.00 -0.17
N LEU A 99 16.75 -7.09 -0.29
CA LEU A 99 17.21 -8.43 0.12
C LEU A 99 18.39 -8.93 -0.72
N GLU A 100 18.43 -8.57 -1.99
CA GLU A 100 19.53 -8.97 -2.89
C GLU A 100 20.79 -8.17 -2.66
N LYS A 101 20.71 -6.84 -2.49
CA LYS A 101 21.84 -5.90 -2.53
C LYS A 101 22.21 -5.30 -1.18
N LYS A 102 21.35 -5.42 -0.17
CA LYS A 102 21.54 -4.90 1.19
C LYS A 102 21.94 -3.41 1.18
N GLU A 103 23.14 -3.08 1.66
CA GLU A 103 23.66 -1.71 1.72
C GLU A 103 23.85 -1.06 0.34
N ALA A 104 24.02 -1.85 -0.71
CA ALA A 104 24.14 -1.37 -2.08
C ALA A 104 22.77 -1.09 -2.75
N SER A 105 21.67 -1.46 -2.11
CA SER A 105 20.33 -1.18 -2.62
C SER A 105 20.00 0.32 -2.51
N PRO A 106 19.47 0.95 -3.56
CA PRO A 106 18.94 2.31 -3.47
C PRO A 106 17.70 2.41 -2.58
N TYR A 107 17.10 1.27 -2.21
CA TYR A 107 15.88 1.17 -1.41
C TYR A 107 16.13 0.78 0.05
N LYS A 108 17.37 0.67 0.49
CA LYS A 108 17.72 0.28 1.87
C LYS A 108 17.08 1.18 2.93
N ASP A 109 16.94 2.47 2.62
CA ASP A 109 16.37 3.47 3.52
C ASP A 109 14.83 3.52 3.47
N TYR A 110 14.19 2.68 2.65
CA TYR A 110 12.73 2.58 2.60
C TYR A 110 12.16 1.85 3.81
N PHE A 111 12.95 0.99 4.45
CA PHE A 111 12.47 0.08 5.49
C PHE A 111 12.98 0.46 6.86
N ILE A 112 12.16 0.20 7.89
CA ILE A 112 12.56 0.44 9.27
C ILE A 112 13.37 -0.77 9.74
N ARG A 113 14.68 -0.60 9.81
CA ARG A 113 15.62 -1.64 10.23
C ARG A 113 15.78 -1.61 11.74
N TYR A 114 15.70 -2.76 12.39
CA TYR A 114 15.78 -2.89 13.84
C TYR A 114 17.07 -2.29 14.43
N ASN A 115 18.20 -2.56 13.77
CA ASN A 115 19.51 -2.10 14.25
C ASN A 115 19.69 -0.60 14.12
N ASP A 116 19.08 0.03 13.11
CA ASP A 116 19.17 1.49 12.90
C ASP A 116 18.20 2.24 13.82
N TYR A 117 17.07 1.60 14.15
CA TYR A 117 16.08 2.18 15.05
C TYR A 117 16.58 2.20 16.52
N TRP A 118 17.31 1.17 16.96
CA TRP A 118 17.93 1.06 18.26
C TRP A 118 19.44 0.83 18.15
N PRO A 119 20.24 1.85 17.83
CA PRO A 119 21.67 1.68 17.56
C PRO A 119 22.49 1.30 18.81
N GLU A 120 22.10 1.82 19.98
CA GLU A 120 22.89 1.67 21.22
C GLU A 120 22.17 0.86 22.29
N ASN A 121 20.91 1.17 22.57
CA ASN A 121 20.11 0.58 23.64
C ASN A 121 19.02 -0.31 23.05
N ARG A 122 19.36 -1.55 22.75
CA ARG A 122 18.38 -2.51 22.21
C ARG A 122 17.32 -2.84 23.27
N PRO A 123 16.05 -2.85 22.91
CA PRO A 123 14.96 -3.18 23.80
C PRO A 123 15.10 -4.63 24.28
N THR A 124 14.73 -4.86 25.53
CA THR A 124 14.52 -6.21 26.06
C THR A 124 13.20 -6.80 25.51
N GLU A 125 12.97 -8.08 25.71
CA GLU A 125 11.68 -8.69 25.38
C GLU A 125 10.51 -8.00 26.12
N ALA A 126 10.72 -7.60 27.37
CA ALA A 126 9.72 -6.87 28.14
C ALA A 126 9.41 -5.49 27.55
N ASP A 127 10.42 -4.78 27.02
CA ASP A 127 10.21 -3.52 26.34
C ASP A 127 9.43 -3.73 25.03
N ILE A 128 9.76 -4.78 24.25
CA ILE A 128 9.03 -5.14 23.04
C ILE A 128 7.58 -5.51 23.36
N ASP A 129 7.32 -6.09 24.53
CA ASP A 129 5.96 -6.41 24.97
C ASP A 129 5.11 -5.19 25.32
N LEU A 130 5.74 -4.06 25.61
CA LEU A 130 5.06 -2.78 25.82
C LEU A 130 4.70 -2.06 24.49
N ILE A 131 5.32 -2.43 23.37
CA ILE A 131 4.98 -1.84 22.07
C ILE A 131 3.54 -2.25 21.71
N TYR A 132 2.73 -1.28 21.29
CA TYR A 132 1.41 -1.59 20.77
C TYR A 132 1.50 -2.55 19.58
N LYS A 133 0.86 -3.70 19.71
CA LYS A 133 0.88 -4.75 18.70
C LYS A 133 -0.50 -4.90 18.09
N ARG A 134 -0.57 -4.78 16.78
CA ARG A 134 -1.82 -5.05 16.04
C ARG A 134 -2.18 -6.55 16.07
N LYS A 135 -1.18 -7.42 16.17
CA LYS A 135 -1.30 -8.88 16.30
C LYS A 135 -0.49 -9.36 17.49
N PRO A 136 -0.81 -10.53 18.08
CA PRO A 136 -0.13 -11.05 19.28
C PRO A 136 1.26 -11.63 18.96
N LYS A 137 2.10 -10.86 18.26
CA LYS A 137 3.50 -11.18 17.95
C LYS A 137 4.33 -9.91 17.89
N ALA A 138 5.66 -10.05 18.04
CA ALA A 138 6.56 -8.93 17.85
C ALA A 138 6.39 -8.32 16.45
N PRO A 139 6.45 -6.99 16.31
CA PRO A 139 6.24 -6.30 15.02
C PRO A 139 7.48 -6.32 14.14
N PHE A 140 8.15 -7.47 14.05
CA PHE A 140 9.38 -7.67 13.28
C PHE A 140 9.34 -8.98 12.51
N VAL A 141 10.05 -8.98 11.38
CA VAL A 141 10.35 -10.17 10.59
C VAL A 141 11.84 -10.19 10.23
N ASP A 142 12.42 -11.36 10.09
CA ASP A 142 13.79 -11.49 9.64
C ASP A 142 13.88 -11.28 8.12
N ALA A 143 14.61 -10.25 7.71
CA ALA A 143 15.02 -10.03 6.34
C ALA A 143 16.26 -10.89 6.05
N HIS A 144 16.10 -11.90 5.20
CA HIS A 144 17.19 -12.81 4.81
C HIS A 144 17.85 -12.30 3.54
N PHE A 145 19.12 -11.88 3.64
CA PHE A 145 19.87 -11.35 2.52
C PHE A 145 20.52 -12.45 1.69
N LYS A 146 20.80 -12.15 0.43
CA LYS A 146 21.46 -13.06 -0.52
C LYS A 146 22.87 -13.47 -0.07
N ASP A 147 23.54 -12.65 0.75
CA ASP A 147 24.87 -12.92 1.33
C ASP A 147 24.83 -13.95 2.48
N GLY A 148 23.65 -14.46 2.82
CA GLY A 148 23.44 -15.42 3.91
C GLY A 148 23.28 -14.79 5.29
N THR A 149 23.38 -13.48 5.40
CA THR A 149 23.11 -12.75 6.65
C THR A 149 21.61 -12.44 6.82
N SER A 150 21.21 -12.05 8.02
CA SER A 150 19.84 -11.58 8.27
C SER A 150 19.83 -10.44 9.26
N GLU A 151 18.80 -9.62 9.16
CA GLU A 151 18.46 -8.60 10.17
C GLU A 151 16.94 -8.48 10.33
N LYS A 152 16.49 -7.90 11.43
CA LYS A 152 15.07 -7.66 11.66
C LYS A 152 14.65 -6.35 10.98
N VAL A 153 13.51 -6.40 10.30
CA VAL A 153 12.80 -5.24 9.78
C VAL A 153 11.40 -5.16 10.38
N TRP A 154 10.84 -3.97 10.45
CA TRP A 154 9.52 -3.76 11.04
C TRP A 154 8.39 -4.26 10.14
N CYS A 155 7.39 -4.95 10.74
CA CYS A 155 6.15 -5.39 10.09
C CYS A 155 4.98 -5.32 11.08
N THR A 156 4.30 -4.20 11.13
CA THR A 156 3.22 -3.98 12.10
C THR A 156 2.05 -4.95 11.93
N PHE A 157 1.68 -5.31 10.69
CA PHE A 157 0.48 -6.09 10.39
C PHE A 157 0.77 -7.55 10.11
N SER A 158 1.54 -7.85 9.07
CA SER A 158 1.88 -9.22 8.69
C SER A 158 3.28 -9.29 8.09
N GLU A 159 3.83 -10.49 7.99
CA GLU A 159 5.16 -10.71 7.38
C GLU A 159 5.20 -10.36 5.90
N GLU A 160 4.04 -10.29 5.25
CA GLU A 160 3.86 -9.82 3.88
C GLU A 160 3.80 -8.28 3.75
N GLN A 161 3.79 -7.54 4.87
CA GLN A 161 3.57 -6.09 4.90
C GLN A 161 4.74 -5.44 5.65
N ILE A 162 5.79 -5.10 4.90
CA ILE A 162 7.02 -4.51 5.46
C ILE A 162 6.84 -3.00 5.62
N ASP A 163 7.07 -2.52 6.84
CA ASP A 163 6.82 -1.12 7.20
C ASP A 163 7.82 -0.17 6.55
N LEU A 164 7.30 0.93 6.02
CA LEU A 164 8.06 1.98 5.36
C LEU A 164 8.60 2.99 6.39
N ASN A 165 9.84 3.40 6.20
CA ASN A 165 10.47 4.43 7.01
C ASN A 165 10.14 5.83 6.48
N VAL A 166 9.00 6.37 6.86
CA VAL A 166 8.54 7.71 6.41
C VAL A 166 9.43 8.87 6.91
N LYS A 167 10.40 8.59 7.79
CA LYS A 167 11.37 9.59 8.28
C LYS A 167 12.48 9.87 7.26
N THR A 168 12.74 8.96 6.31
CA THR A 168 13.79 9.14 5.30
C THR A 168 13.30 9.94 4.09
N GLU A 169 14.20 10.71 3.46
CA GLU A 169 13.86 11.48 2.27
C GLU A 169 13.51 10.56 1.08
N ALA A 170 14.22 9.44 0.94
CA ALA A 170 13.96 8.47 -0.12
C ALA A 170 12.53 7.93 -0.06
N THR A 171 12.05 7.54 1.12
CA THR A 171 10.67 7.09 1.31
C THR A 171 9.66 8.23 1.08
N ARG A 172 9.96 9.43 1.57
CA ARG A 172 9.08 10.59 1.32
C ARG A 172 8.97 10.92 -0.16
N GLN A 173 10.05 10.77 -0.92
CA GLN A 173 10.01 10.98 -2.36
C GLN A 173 9.17 9.89 -3.05
N PHE A 174 9.35 8.61 -2.69
CA PHE A 174 8.50 7.52 -3.16
C PHE A 174 7.01 7.79 -2.91
N ILE A 175 6.65 8.26 -1.70
CA ILE A 175 5.27 8.62 -1.36
C ILE A 175 4.76 9.75 -2.27
N LYS A 176 5.52 10.84 -2.44
CA LYS A 176 5.14 11.97 -3.30
C LYS A 176 4.93 11.54 -4.74
N ASP A 177 5.86 10.76 -5.29
CA ASP A 177 5.80 10.27 -6.67
C ASP A 177 4.58 9.38 -6.88
N THR A 178 4.32 8.48 -5.94
CA THR A 178 3.15 7.60 -6.00
C THR A 178 1.84 8.38 -5.91
N LEU A 179 1.72 9.32 -4.97
CA LEU A 179 0.51 10.14 -4.83
C LEU A 179 0.28 11.00 -6.10
N SER A 180 1.34 11.57 -6.67
CA SER A 180 1.26 12.32 -7.93
C SER A 180 0.81 11.44 -9.08
N PHE A 181 1.41 10.25 -9.20
CA PHE A 181 1.03 9.26 -10.22
C PHE A 181 -0.46 8.86 -10.09
N LEU A 182 -0.94 8.57 -8.88
CA LEU A 182 -2.34 8.21 -8.67
C LEU A 182 -3.29 9.37 -9.01
N ALA A 183 -2.91 10.61 -8.69
CA ALA A 183 -3.67 11.80 -9.08
C ALA A 183 -3.73 11.95 -10.61
N ASP A 184 -2.62 11.77 -11.31
CA ASP A 184 -2.55 11.80 -12.78
C ASP A 184 -3.36 10.66 -13.42
N LYS A 185 -3.53 9.54 -12.71
CA LYS A 185 -4.39 8.41 -13.11
C LYS A 185 -5.86 8.57 -12.74
N GLY A 186 -6.26 9.77 -12.30
CA GLY A 186 -7.67 10.14 -12.12
C GLY A 186 -8.20 10.03 -10.69
N ALA A 187 -7.34 9.80 -9.69
CA ALA A 187 -7.77 9.88 -8.30
C ALA A 187 -8.23 11.31 -7.97
N SER A 188 -9.46 11.46 -7.54
CA SER A 188 -10.00 12.70 -6.99
C SER A 188 -9.76 12.80 -5.50
N ILE A 189 -9.68 11.65 -4.84
CA ILE A 189 -9.43 11.46 -3.42
C ILE A 189 -8.46 10.28 -3.26
N ILE A 190 -7.55 10.36 -2.31
CA ILE A 190 -6.69 9.25 -1.91
C ILE A 190 -6.95 8.96 -0.43
N ARG A 191 -7.32 7.73 -0.11
CA ARG A 191 -7.40 7.27 1.27
C ARG A 191 -6.04 6.75 1.71
N LEU A 192 -5.50 7.35 2.77
CA LEU A 192 -4.24 6.90 3.38
C LEU A 192 -4.55 5.80 4.39
N ASP A 193 -4.36 4.55 3.98
CA ASP A 193 -4.52 3.41 4.88
C ASP A 193 -3.38 3.32 5.90
N ALA A 194 -3.71 2.86 7.11
CA ALA A 194 -2.78 2.62 8.22
C ALA A 194 -1.87 3.81 8.59
N PHE A 195 -2.25 5.06 8.26
CA PHE A 195 -1.42 6.25 8.44
C PHE A 195 -0.99 6.46 9.90
N ALA A 196 -1.83 6.08 10.88
CA ALA A 196 -1.55 6.20 12.30
C ALA A 196 -0.39 5.30 12.78
N TYR A 197 0.01 4.33 11.97
CA TYR A 197 1.12 3.42 12.26
C TYR A 197 2.42 3.80 11.53
N ALA A 198 2.38 4.77 10.63
CA ALA A 198 3.51 5.10 9.77
C ALA A 198 4.70 5.71 10.54
N ILE A 199 4.44 6.43 11.63
CA ILE A 199 5.48 6.98 12.50
C ILE A 199 5.63 6.05 13.71
N LYS A 200 6.86 5.60 13.95
CA LYS A 200 7.26 4.86 15.15
C LYS A 200 8.06 5.79 16.06
N GLU A 201 7.62 5.93 17.31
CA GLU A 201 8.26 6.73 18.37
C GLU A 201 8.23 5.95 19.69
#